data_2df68e631707c2489d38d8f2b816b2e8
#
_entry.id   2df68e631707c2489d38d8f2b816b2e8
#
_cell.length_a   1.000
_cell.length_b   1.000
_cell.length_c   1.000
_cell.angle_alpha   90.00
_cell.angle_beta   90.00
_cell.angle_gamma   90.00
#
_symmetry.space_group_name_H-M   'P 1'
#
loop_
_entity.id
_entity.type
_entity.pdbx_description
1 polymer ?
#
loop_
_entity_poly.entity_id
_entity_poly.type
_entity_poly.pdbx_seq_one_letter_code
_entity_poly.pdbx_strand_id
1 'polypeptide(L)'
;MKNMINNIMFRLLGMAAMLSMTTGIIAAPKKLLVVTVTKGFRHGSIPTAEKVLGQLAKSSGAFEVDYVRNDEDMKTKMTLESLKKLDGVIFANTTGDLPLPDREGFVQWVKSGNAFIGMHSCSDTFHGFPAFVDMLGGEFQTHGAQATVECLNQDLNHPAVRNFGESFTIHDEIYLLKSFHRNRVHGLLTLDKHPNTRVPGDYPIAWCKQVGSGKIFYTSLGHRNDVWENEKYQAHVLGGIRWALGLAKGDSEPQDTRYRVSQEEKKEGFKPLFNGVDLDGWKLRNSDGLKSWSAQNGMLVNEIPSGKHGTDIVTNSKFRDFVVRYEYMIPAGSNSGFYLRGRHEIQIVDDYKNGKLNSGGNGGIYSFSAPSKFVSRKPGQWQTAEATIRGDLVTVMLNGVKIHDGLKVDRSTGGHLDENVDQPGPVMLQGDHGAIAFRKIRIKPLQ
;
A
#
# COMPACT_ATOMS: atom_id res chain seq x y z
N MET A 1 75.99 36.69 -37.74
CA MET A 1 76.06 35.50 -38.58
C MET A 1 74.64 34.96 -38.73
N LYS A 2 74.12 35.07 -39.93
CA LYS A 2 73.32 34.16 -40.74
C LYS A 2 72.03 33.61 -40.12
N ASN A 3 70.92 34.21 -40.55
CA ASN A 3 69.97 33.64 -41.51
C ASN A 3 69.15 32.40 -40.96
N MET A 4 67.86 32.52 -40.78
CA MET A 4 67.00 32.08 -41.87
C MET A 4 65.51 32.39 -41.54
N ILE A 5 64.96 33.14 -42.49
CA ILE A 5 63.49 33.36 -42.61
C ILE A 5 62.90 32.09 -43.14
N ASN A 6 61.79 31.63 -42.54
CA ASN A 6 60.93 30.71 -43.24
C ASN A 6 59.47 31.07 -43.01
N ASN A 7 58.79 31.31 -44.08
CA ASN A 7 57.38 31.55 -44.30
C ASN A 7 56.52 30.46 -43.75
N ILE A 8 55.49 30.78 -42.96
CA ILE A 8 54.35 29.92 -42.75
C ILE A 8 53.12 30.61 -43.32
N MET A 9 52.74 30.08 -44.45
CA MET A 9 51.48 30.36 -45.16
C MET A 9 50.30 29.97 -44.31
N PHE A 10 49.48 30.91 -43.85
CA PHE A 10 48.20 30.67 -43.25
C PHE A 10 47.21 30.09 -44.30
N ARG A 11 46.86 28.78 -44.21
CA ARG A 11 45.71 28.20 -44.88
C ARG A 11 44.51 28.40 -43.97
N LEU A 12 43.63 29.31 -44.32
CA LEU A 12 42.24 29.39 -43.80
C LEU A 12 41.46 28.19 -44.34
N LEU A 13 41.30 27.13 -43.52
CA LEU A 13 40.27 26.13 -43.74
C LEU A 13 39.00 26.60 -43.03
N GLY A 14 38.03 27.05 -43.83
CA GLY A 14 36.68 27.30 -43.35
C GLY A 14 36.01 25.99 -42.91
N MET A 15 35.88 25.80 -41.61
CA MET A 15 35.10 24.74 -41.01
C MET A 15 33.65 25.21 -40.97
N ALA A 16 32.87 24.88 -42.00
CA ALA A 16 31.40 25.02 -41.98
C ALA A 16 30.88 24.05 -40.94
N ALA A 17 30.55 24.51 -39.74
CA ALA A 17 29.82 23.78 -38.76
C ALA A 17 28.37 23.58 -39.30
N MET A 18 28.09 22.45 -39.91
CA MET A 18 26.70 22.00 -40.12
C MET A 18 26.06 21.75 -38.75
N LEU A 19 25.29 22.74 -38.27
CA LEU A 19 24.35 22.55 -37.18
C LEU A 19 23.26 21.58 -37.71
N SER A 20 23.43 20.30 -37.49
CA SER A 20 22.34 19.34 -37.67
C SER A 20 21.27 19.64 -36.62
N MET A 21 20.30 20.49 -36.96
CA MET A 21 19.03 20.53 -36.24
C MET A 21 18.38 19.16 -36.38
N THR A 22 18.58 18.30 -35.38
CA THR A 22 17.72 17.15 -35.20
C THR A 22 16.34 17.71 -34.84
N THR A 23 15.49 17.91 -35.85
CA THR A 23 14.05 18.07 -35.64
C THR A 23 13.60 16.77 -35.03
N GLY A 24 13.51 16.75 -33.68
CA GLY A 24 12.85 15.66 -32.97
C GLY A 24 11.45 15.52 -33.57
N ILE A 25 11.18 14.40 -34.20
CA ILE A 25 9.83 14.05 -34.64
C ILE A 25 8.99 14.05 -33.39
N ILE A 26 8.22 15.12 -33.15
CA ILE A 26 7.20 15.13 -32.08
C ILE A 26 6.17 14.09 -32.51
N ALA A 27 6.14 12.96 -31.82
CA ALA A 27 5.13 11.94 -32.07
C ALA A 27 3.75 12.57 -31.91
N ALA A 28 2.82 12.20 -32.79
CA ALA A 28 1.43 12.69 -32.70
C ALA A 28 0.84 12.35 -31.33
N PRO A 29 0.03 13.24 -30.75
CA PRO A 29 -0.60 12.99 -29.45
C PRO A 29 -1.45 11.72 -29.50
N LYS A 30 -1.45 10.95 -28.40
CA LYS A 30 -2.26 9.76 -28.23
C LYS A 30 -3.75 10.10 -28.12
N LYS A 31 -4.62 9.25 -28.64
CA LYS A 31 -6.08 9.48 -28.66
C LYS A 31 -6.76 8.73 -27.54
N LEU A 32 -7.40 9.46 -26.62
CA LEU A 32 -8.14 8.92 -25.50
C LEU A 32 -9.62 9.29 -25.56
N LEU A 33 -10.46 8.34 -25.16
CA LEU A 33 -11.90 8.56 -25.00
C LEU A 33 -12.23 8.61 -23.50
N VAL A 34 -12.78 9.73 -23.03
CA VAL A 34 -13.17 9.93 -21.63
C VAL A 34 -14.65 9.60 -21.46
N VAL A 35 -14.96 8.57 -20.71
CA VAL A 35 -16.33 8.11 -20.42
C VAL A 35 -16.71 8.58 -19.01
N THR A 36 -17.85 9.29 -18.92
CA THR A 36 -18.43 9.83 -17.67
C THR A 36 -19.91 9.44 -17.50
N VAL A 37 -20.33 8.41 -18.22
CA VAL A 37 -21.70 7.87 -18.12
C VAL A 37 -21.88 7.14 -16.79
N THR A 38 -23.06 7.30 -16.19
CA THR A 38 -23.43 6.66 -14.94
C THR A 38 -24.79 6.00 -15.04
N LYS A 39 -24.93 4.78 -14.49
CA LYS A 39 -26.20 4.03 -14.36
C LYS A 39 -26.58 3.82 -12.88
N GLY A 40 -25.70 4.23 -11.97
CA GLY A 40 -25.92 4.34 -10.56
C GLY A 40 -25.78 5.79 -10.11
N PHE A 41 -25.04 6.01 -9.01
CA PHE A 41 -24.81 7.35 -8.47
C PHE A 41 -23.99 8.20 -9.45
N ARG A 42 -24.42 9.46 -9.67
CA ARG A 42 -23.68 10.42 -10.48
C ARG A 42 -22.95 11.42 -9.58
N HIS A 43 -21.62 11.34 -9.61
CA HIS A 43 -20.77 12.21 -8.80
C HIS A 43 -20.80 13.67 -9.27
N GLY A 44 -20.90 14.60 -8.33
CA GLY A 44 -20.88 16.05 -8.62
C GLY A 44 -19.54 16.54 -9.17
N SER A 45 -18.46 15.77 -8.98
CA SER A 45 -17.12 16.09 -9.50
C SER A 45 -16.90 15.75 -10.97
N ILE A 46 -17.82 15.09 -11.66
CA ILE A 46 -17.69 14.74 -13.07
C ILE A 46 -17.36 15.95 -13.98
N PRO A 47 -18.04 17.11 -13.86
CA PRO A 47 -17.70 18.27 -14.69
C PRO A 47 -16.26 18.77 -14.44
N THR A 48 -15.80 18.74 -13.18
CA THR A 48 -14.43 19.12 -12.82
C THR A 48 -13.43 18.10 -13.37
N ALA A 49 -13.74 16.82 -13.30
CA ALA A 49 -12.91 15.75 -13.86
C ALA A 49 -12.72 15.92 -15.37
N GLU A 50 -13.80 16.16 -16.13
CA GLU A 50 -13.73 16.40 -17.58
C GLU A 50 -12.88 17.64 -17.91
N LYS A 51 -13.08 18.75 -17.18
CA LYS A 51 -12.30 19.98 -17.34
C LYS A 51 -10.81 19.72 -17.10
N VAL A 52 -10.46 19.06 -15.98
CA VAL A 52 -9.06 18.77 -15.62
C VAL A 52 -8.41 17.83 -16.62
N LEU A 53 -9.09 16.77 -17.05
CA LEU A 53 -8.53 15.85 -18.06
C LEU A 53 -8.28 16.57 -19.41
N GLY A 54 -9.17 17.45 -19.84
CA GLY A 54 -8.97 18.31 -21.01
C GLY A 54 -7.79 19.27 -20.85
N GLN A 55 -7.61 19.86 -19.66
CA GLN A 55 -6.47 20.73 -19.36
C GLN A 55 -5.14 19.95 -19.35
N LEU A 56 -5.09 18.76 -18.75
CA LEU A 56 -3.92 17.89 -18.74
C LEU A 56 -3.54 17.44 -20.16
N ALA A 57 -4.53 17.12 -21.01
CA ALA A 57 -4.30 16.83 -22.41
C ALA A 57 -3.63 18.01 -23.12
N LYS A 58 -4.23 19.18 -23.03
CA LYS A 58 -3.73 20.41 -23.67
C LYS A 58 -2.35 20.83 -23.15
N SER A 59 -2.14 20.84 -21.85
CA SER A 59 -0.90 21.32 -21.22
C SER A 59 0.28 20.38 -21.43
N SER A 60 0.03 19.06 -21.47
CA SER A 60 1.09 18.07 -21.66
C SER A 60 1.44 17.82 -23.13
N GLY A 61 0.51 18.08 -24.06
CA GLY A 61 0.64 17.71 -25.48
C GLY A 61 0.82 16.20 -25.72
N ALA A 62 0.70 15.38 -24.68
CA ALA A 62 0.97 13.95 -24.73
C ALA A 62 -0.21 13.15 -25.32
N PHE A 63 -1.42 13.66 -25.15
CA PHE A 63 -2.65 13.03 -25.62
C PHE A 63 -3.71 14.09 -25.91
N GLU A 64 -4.72 13.68 -26.67
CA GLU A 64 -5.96 14.42 -26.90
C GLU A 64 -7.14 13.62 -26.37
N VAL A 65 -8.25 14.27 -26.03
CA VAL A 65 -9.45 13.65 -25.48
C VAL A 65 -10.70 13.98 -26.28
N ASP A 66 -11.54 12.96 -26.51
CA ASP A 66 -12.96 13.10 -26.85
C ASP A 66 -13.79 12.51 -25.71
N TYR A 67 -15.09 12.81 -25.67
CA TYR A 67 -15.94 12.49 -24.53
C TYR A 67 -17.14 11.63 -24.90
N VAL A 68 -17.51 10.75 -23.95
CA VAL A 68 -18.72 9.94 -23.94
C VAL A 68 -19.50 10.32 -22.68
N ARG A 69 -20.60 11.03 -22.82
CA ARG A 69 -21.36 11.63 -21.72
C ARG A 69 -22.74 11.05 -21.52
N ASN A 70 -23.22 10.25 -22.46
CA ASN A 70 -24.57 9.69 -22.48
C ASN A 70 -24.59 8.34 -23.20
N ASP A 71 -25.77 7.69 -23.18
CA ASP A 71 -25.95 6.35 -23.74
C ASP A 71 -25.79 6.31 -25.26
N GLU A 72 -26.14 7.38 -25.96
CA GLU A 72 -25.99 7.46 -27.40
C GLU A 72 -24.53 7.54 -27.83
N ASP A 73 -23.74 8.36 -27.08
CA ASP A 73 -22.29 8.38 -27.24
C ASP A 73 -21.67 6.99 -26.95
N MET A 74 -22.15 6.28 -25.91
CA MET A 74 -21.68 4.92 -25.63
C MET A 74 -21.89 3.98 -26.78
N LYS A 75 -23.10 3.99 -27.39
CA LYS A 75 -23.46 3.10 -28.52
C LYS A 75 -22.66 3.39 -29.77
N THR A 76 -22.30 4.64 -29.99
CA THR A 76 -21.67 5.07 -31.26
C THR A 76 -20.13 5.14 -31.14
N LYS A 77 -19.59 5.66 -30.04
CA LYS A 77 -18.14 5.88 -29.86
C LYS A 77 -17.42 4.69 -29.22
N MET A 78 -18.14 3.79 -28.54
CA MET A 78 -17.54 2.62 -27.85
C MET A 78 -17.72 1.30 -28.63
N THR A 79 -18.02 1.36 -29.92
CA THR A 79 -17.99 0.19 -30.80
C THR A 79 -16.55 -0.27 -31.04
N LEU A 80 -16.31 -1.57 -31.27
CA LEU A 80 -14.99 -2.08 -31.62
C LEU A 80 -14.36 -1.36 -32.83
N GLU A 81 -15.16 -0.95 -33.78
CA GLU A 81 -14.68 -0.19 -34.95
C GLU A 81 -14.18 1.21 -34.56
N SER A 82 -14.88 1.89 -33.66
CA SER A 82 -14.45 3.19 -33.12
C SER A 82 -13.21 3.06 -32.27
N LEU A 83 -13.15 2.05 -31.41
CA LEU A 83 -12.03 1.78 -30.49
C LEU A 83 -10.72 1.52 -31.25
N LYS A 84 -10.73 0.92 -32.43
CA LYS A 84 -9.52 0.72 -33.27
C LYS A 84 -8.77 2.01 -33.60
N LYS A 85 -9.42 3.16 -33.50
CA LYS A 85 -8.84 4.48 -33.79
C LYS A 85 -8.25 5.18 -32.58
N LEU A 86 -8.32 4.54 -31.41
CA LEU A 86 -7.91 5.07 -30.10
C LEU A 86 -6.71 4.34 -29.55
N ASP A 87 -5.94 5.01 -28.68
CA ASP A 87 -4.84 4.44 -27.94
C ASP A 87 -5.27 3.99 -26.52
N GLY A 88 -6.43 4.46 -26.05
CA GLY A 88 -6.94 4.11 -24.73
C GLY A 88 -8.29 4.73 -24.39
N VAL A 89 -8.83 4.30 -23.25
CA VAL A 89 -10.10 4.76 -22.69
C VAL A 89 -9.92 5.10 -21.22
N ILE A 90 -10.53 6.21 -20.78
CA ILE A 90 -10.60 6.65 -19.38
C ILE A 90 -12.05 6.51 -18.91
N PHE A 91 -12.29 5.73 -17.86
CA PHE A 91 -13.54 5.74 -17.11
C PHE A 91 -13.38 6.64 -15.90
N ALA A 92 -13.93 7.85 -15.98
CA ALA A 92 -13.86 8.86 -14.93
C ALA A 92 -15.20 8.93 -14.18
N ASN A 93 -15.23 8.44 -12.96
CA ASN A 93 -16.41 8.44 -12.08
C ASN A 93 -17.65 7.77 -12.71
N THR A 94 -17.46 6.72 -13.49
CA THR A 94 -18.54 5.89 -14.05
C THR A 94 -19.13 4.98 -12.98
N THR A 95 -20.41 4.60 -13.12
CA THR A 95 -21.08 3.68 -12.19
C THR A 95 -22.10 2.79 -12.91
N GLY A 96 -22.27 1.56 -12.42
CA GLY A 96 -23.32 0.63 -12.82
C GLY A 96 -23.09 -0.02 -14.20
N ASP A 97 -24.14 -0.61 -14.74
CA ASP A 97 -24.08 -1.35 -16.00
C ASP A 97 -24.26 -0.44 -17.20
N LEU A 98 -23.15 0.07 -17.72
CA LEU A 98 -23.14 0.95 -18.88
C LEU A 98 -23.58 0.19 -20.14
N PRO A 99 -24.27 0.87 -21.11
CA PRO A 99 -24.70 0.25 -22.38
C PRO A 99 -23.55 0.12 -23.38
N LEU A 100 -22.48 -0.58 -22.97
CA LEU A 100 -21.32 -0.88 -23.81
C LEU A 100 -21.72 -1.91 -24.86
N PRO A 101 -21.55 -1.62 -26.17
CA PRO A 101 -22.04 -2.48 -27.26
C PRO A 101 -21.48 -3.91 -27.20
N ASP A 102 -20.21 -4.06 -26.89
CA ASP A 102 -19.54 -5.35 -26.81
C ASP A 102 -18.56 -5.33 -25.62
N ARG A 103 -19.00 -5.86 -24.46
CA ARG A 103 -18.22 -5.88 -23.22
C ARG A 103 -17.00 -6.79 -23.30
N GLU A 104 -17.16 -7.99 -23.87
CA GLU A 104 -16.07 -8.95 -24.05
C GLU A 104 -15.04 -8.43 -25.06
N GLY A 105 -15.51 -7.94 -26.20
CA GLY A 105 -14.67 -7.31 -27.21
C GLY A 105 -13.89 -6.11 -26.68
N PHE A 106 -14.48 -5.30 -25.80
CA PHE A 106 -13.79 -4.20 -25.14
C PHE A 106 -12.63 -4.69 -24.27
N VAL A 107 -12.84 -5.71 -23.44
CA VAL A 107 -11.77 -6.30 -22.62
C VAL A 107 -10.66 -6.87 -23.50
N GLN A 108 -11.01 -7.54 -24.62
CA GLN A 108 -10.01 -8.06 -25.56
C GLN A 108 -9.25 -6.94 -26.27
N TRP A 109 -9.94 -5.82 -26.60
CA TRP A 109 -9.30 -4.64 -27.19
C TRP A 109 -8.26 -4.04 -26.21
N VAL A 110 -8.57 -3.94 -24.91
CA VAL A 110 -7.58 -3.53 -23.92
C VAL A 110 -6.42 -4.52 -23.87
N LYS A 111 -6.70 -5.83 -23.78
CA LYS A 111 -5.67 -6.90 -23.73
C LYS A 111 -4.75 -6.92 -24.96
N SER A 112 -5.20 -6.42 -26.09
CA SER A 112 -4.41 -6.36 -27.33
C SER A 112 -3.34 -5.26 -27.36
N GLY A 113 -3.26 -4.41 -26.32
CA GLY A 113 -2.20 -3.41 -26.18
C GLY A 113 -2.66 -1.99 -25.91
N ASN A 114 -3.97 -1.78 -25.70
CA ASN A 114 -4.51 -0.45 -25.47
C ASN A 114 -4.54 -0.08 -23.97
N ALA A 115 -4.55 1.23 -23.68
CA ALA A 115 -4.58 1.74 -22.33
C ALA A 115 -6.02 1.74 -21.76
N PHE A 116 -6.15 1.34 -20.50
CA PHE A 116 -7.36 1.56 -19.73
C PHE A 116 -7.02 2.32 -18.44
N ILE A 117 -7.72 3.42 -18.19
CA ILE A 117 -7.55 4.26 -17.02
C ILE A 117 -8.87 4.32 -16.26
N GLY A 118 -8.89 3.86 -15.00
CA GLY A 118 -10.05 3.92 -14.12
C GLY A 118 -9.85 4.94 -13.01
N MET A 119 -10.87 5.74 -12.74
CA MET A 119 -10.83 6.75 -11.68
C MET A 119 -12.06 6.66 -10.81
N HIS A 120 -11.85 6.73 -9.50
CA HIS A 120 -12.83 6.72 -8.44
C HIS A 120 -13.87 5.60 -8.63
N SER A 121 -15.12 5.95 -8.88
CA SER A 121 -16.21 4.98 -9.03
C SER A 121 -16.18 4.15 -10.32
N CYS A 122 -15.11 4.22 -11.12
CA CYS A 122 -14.89 3.23 -12.16
C CYS A 122 -14.97 1.79 -11.61
N SER A 123 -14.54 1.55 -10.37
CA SER A 123 -14.64 0.24 -9.70
C SER A 123 -16.08 -0.15 -9.31
N ASP A 124 -17.03 0.79 -9.37
CA ASP A 124 -18.49 0.56 -9.21
C ASP A 124 -19.20 0.32 -10.57
N THR A 125 -18.42 0.04 -11.60
CA THR A 125 -18.91 -0.25 -12.95
C THR A 125 -18.81 -1.73 -13.25
N PHE A 126 -19.87 -2.33 -13.81
CA PHE A 126 -19.88 -3.73 -14.28
C PHE A 126 -19.62 -4.79 -13.20
N HIS A 127 -20.19 -4.68 -12.01
CA HIS A 127 -20.06 -5.69 -10.94
C HIS A 127 -20.43 -7.13 -11.39
N GLY A 128 -21.41 -7.27 -12.28
CA GLY A 128 -21.81 -8.55 -12.84
C GLY A 128 -20.93 -9.06 -13.98
N PHE A 129 -19.79 -8.41 -14.26
CA PHE A 129 -18.91 -8.77 -15.36
C PHE A 129 -17.49 -9.11 -14.88
N PRO A 130 -17.22 -10.38 -14.47
CA PRO A 130 -15.96 -10.79 -13.87
C PRO A 130 -14.71 -10.47 -14.70
N ALA A 131 -14.81 -10.52 -16.04
CA ALA A 131 -13.67 -10.21 -16.93
C ALA A 131 -13.23 -8.74 -16.82
N PHE A 132 -14.17 -7.80 -16.60
CA PHE A 132 -13.85 -6.40 -16.34
C PHE A 132 -13.26 -6.20 -14.94
N VAL A 133 -13.84 -6.84 -13.93
CA VAL A 133 -13.34 -6.77 -12.55
C VAL A 133 -11.91 -7.30 -12.46
N ASP A 134 -11.62 -8.45 -13.10
CA ASP A 134 -10.24 -8.99 -13.15
C ASP A 134 -9.30 -8.09 -13.95
N MET A 135 -9.76 -7.51 -15.05
CA MET A 135 -9.00 -6.53 -15.84
C MET A 135 -8.64 -5.32 -14.99
N LEU A 136 -9.59 -4.73 -14.27
CA LEU A 136 -9.38 -3.56 -13.41
C LEU A 136 -8.52 -3.91 -12.19
N GLY A 137 -8.72 -5.09 -11.60
CA GLY A 137 -7.98 -5.59 -10.44
C GLY A 137 -8.70 -5.46 -9.11
N GLY A 138 -9.96 -5.03 -9.11
CA GLY A 138 -10.81 -4.93 -7.93
C GLY A 138 -12.14 -4.25 -8.24
N GLU A 139 -13.10 -4.37 -7.34
CA GLU A 139 -14.40 -3.73 -7.46
C GLU A 139 -14.82 -3.06 -6.15
N PHE A 140 -15.63 -2.02 -6.25
CA PHE A 140 -16.19 -1.30 -5.11
C PHE A 140 -17.04 -2.23 -4.25
N GLN A 141 -16.86 -2.17 -2.94
CA GLN A 141 -17.70 -2.86 -1.96
C GLN A 141 -18.53 -1.88 -1.15
N THR A 142 -17.87 -0.88 -0.56
CA THR A 142 -18.50 0.14 0.29
C THR A 142 -17.53 1.29 0.53
N HIS A 143 -18.02 2.33 1.21
CA HIS A 143 -17.23 3.42 1.78
C HIS A 143 -17.82 3.85 3.13
N GLY A 144 -17.02 4.55 3.94
CA GLY A 144 -17.50 5.25 5.12
C GLY A 144 -17.69 6.75 4.85
N ALA A 145 -17.71 7.55 5.89
CA ALA A 145 -17.65 9.01 5.76
C ALA A 145 -16.33 9.43 5.08
N GLN A 146 -16.37 10.56 4.34
CA GLN A 146 -15.16 11.17 3.81
C GLN A 146 -14.15 11.39 4.92
N ALA A 147 -12.87 11.12 4.66
CA ALA A 147 -11.82 11.13 5.67
C ALA A 147 -10.53 11.75 5.14
N THR A 148 -9.80 12.41 6.04
CA THR A 148 -8.41 12.79 5.76
C THR A 148 -7.52 11.58 6.04
N VAL A 149 -6.83 11.12 5.01
CA VAL A 149 -5.98 9.93 5.04
C VAL A 149 -4.58 10.27 4.56
N GLU A 150 -3.61 9.53 5.07
CA GLU A 150 -2.23 9.53 4.59
C GLU A 150 -2.02 8.31 3.69
N CYS A 151 -2.01 8.51 2.38
CA CYS A 151 -1.75 7.49 1.39
C CYS A 151 -0.24 7.20 1.34
N LEU A 152 0.16 5.98 1.66
CA LEU A 152 1.55 5.53 1.63
C LEU A 152 1.96 5.18 0.20
N ASN A 153 3.07 5.76 -0.25
CA ASN A 153 3.62 5.50 -1.59
C ASN A 153 4.36 4.15 -1.60
N GLN A 154 3.98 3.27 -2.50
CA GLN A 154 4.52 1.92 -2.62
C GLN A 154 5.64 1.81 -3.67
N ASP A 155 5.80 2.82 -4.54
CA ASP A 155 6.88 2.89 -5.55
C ASP A 155 7.30 4.33 -5.82
N LEU A 156 8.36 4.77 -5.16
CA LEU A 156 8.90 6.15 -5.25
C LEU A 156 9.35 6.54 -6.68
N ASN A 157 9.55 5.57 -7.55
CA ASN A 157 10.06 5.80 -8.91
C ASN A 157 8.96 5.81 -9.98
N HIS A 158 7.78 5.25 -9.66
CA HIS A 158 6.71 5.15 -10.64
C HIS A 158 6.16 6.54 -11.01
N PRO A 159 5.96 6.84 -12.32
CA PRO A 159 5.57 8.18 -12.78
C PRO A 159 4.25 8.69 -12.19
N ALA A 160 3.34 7.80 -11.82
CA ALA A 160 2.08 8.19 -11.19
C ALA A 160 2.26 8.71 -9.74
N VAL A 161 3.28 8.27 -9.00
CA VAL A 161 3.36 8.55 -7.54
C VAL A 161 4.66 9.18 -7.07
N ARG A 162 5.68 9.27 -7.93
CA ARG A 162 7.00 9.84 -7.56
C ARG A 162 6.94 11.27 -7.00
N ASN A 163 5.91 12.05 -7.37
CA ASN A 163 5.75 13.43 -6.90
C ASN A 163 5.16 13.55 -5.49
N PHE A 164 4.76 12.44 -4.87
CA PHE A 164 4.21 12.42 -3.52
C PHE A 164 5.28 12.29 -2.43
N GLY A 165 6.50 11.81 -2.77
CA GLY A 165 7.46 11.35 -1.78
C GLY A 165 6.98 10.07 -1.12
N GLU A 166 7.29 9.86 0.16
CA GLU A 166 6.91 8.65 0.91
C GLU A 166 5.41 8.53 1.17
N SER A 167 4.71 9.67 1.28
CA SER A 167 3.26 9.69 1.51
C SER A 167 2.59 10.95 0.95
N PHE A 168 1.27 10.88 0.82
CA PHE A 168 0.40 11.96 0.35
C PHE A 168 -0.85 12.04 1.19
N THR A 169 -1.07 13.16 1.87
CA THR A 169 -2.27 13.40 2.67
C THR A 169 -3.36 14.05 1.80
N ILE A 170 -4.55 13.47 1.84
CA ILE A 170 -5.72 13.93 1.08
C ILE A 170 -7.00 13.74 1.89
N HIS A 171 -8.01 14.60 1.67
CA HIS A 171 -9.37 14.44 2.18
C HIS A 171 -10.27 14.02 1.03
N ASP A 172 -10.80 12.80 1.08
CA ASP A 172 -11.66 12.26 0.03
C ASP A 172 -12.60 11.17 0.57
N GLU A 173 -13.47 10.64 -0.28
CA GLU A 173 -14.21 9.42 -0.03
C GLU A 173 -13.31 8.23 -0.35
N ILE A 174 -13.09 7.38 0.65
CA ILE A 174 -12.16 6.25 0.51
C ILE A 174 -12.93 4.96 0.33
N TYR A 175 -12.73 4.32 -0.80
CA TYR A 175 -13.37 3.07 -1.15
C TYR A 175 -12.72 1.88 -0.43
N LEU A 176 -13.57 1.01 0.10
CA LEU A 176 -13.21 -0.34 0.50
C LEU A 176 -13.57 -1.27 -0.67
N LEU A 177 -12.62 -2.08 -1.06
CA LEU A 177 -12.71 -2.88 -2.28
C LEU A 177 -12.90 -4.36 -1.93
N LYS A 178 -13.59 -5.10 -2.79
CA LYS A 178 -13.63 -6.56 -2.83
C LYS A 178 -13.00 -7.06 -4.12
N SER A 179 -12.79 -8.36 -4.23
CA SER A 179 -12.16 -8.98 -5.41
C SER A 179 -10.78 -8.43 -5.75
N PHE A 180 -10.12 -7.77 -4.79
CA PHE A 180 -8.78 -7.23 -4.93
C PHE A 180 -7.74 -8.27 -4.49
N HIS A 181 -6.71 -8.45 -5.31
CA HIS A 181 -5.61 -9.38 -5.02
C HIS A 181 -4.26 -8.67 -5.21
N ARG A 182 -3.60 -8.36 -4.09
CA ARG A 182 -2.31 -7.64 -4.08
C ARG A 182 -1.26 -8.29 -4.98
N ASN A 183 -1.21 -9.60 -5.04
CA ASN A 183 -0.28 -10.37 -5.87
C ASN A 183 -0.60 -10.39 -7.37
N ARG A 184 -1.62 -9.63 -7.82
CA ARG A 184 -2.00 -9.49 -9.23
C ARG A 184 -1.88 -8.06 -9.75
N VAL A 185 -1.45 -7.13 -8.90
CA VAL A 185 -1.33 -5.71 -9.24
C VAL A 185 0.00 -5.15 -8.71
N HIS A 186 0.51 -4.12 -9.36
CA HIS A 186 1.57 -3.28 -8.82
C HIS A 186 0.93 -2.15 -8.02
N GLY A 187 1.07 -2.19 -6.69
CA GLY A 187 0.50 -1.17 -5.81
C GLY A 187 1.22 0.16 -5.94
N LEU A 188 0.47 1.23 -6.01
CA LEU A 188 1.01 2.60 -6.10
C LEU A 188 0.77 3.38 -4.81
N LEU A 189 -0.47 3.37 -4.32
CA LEU A 189 -0.85 4.00 -3.05
C LEU A 189 -1.69 3.02 -2.23
N THR A 190 -1.47 3.01 -0.92
CA THR A 190 -2.28 2.23 0.03
C THR A 190 -2.42 2.95 1.36
N LEU A 191 -3.40 2.53 2.18
CA LEU A 191 -3.42 2.84 3.60
C LEU A 191 -3.03 1.60 4.39
N ASP A 192 -2.35 1.77 5.51
CA ASP A 192 -2.01 0.70 6.46
C ASP A 192 -3.07 0.53 7.57
N LYS A 193 -4.17 1.29 7.46
CA LYS A 193 -5.30 1.27 8.40
C LYS A 193 -6.59 1.75 7.73
N HIS A 194 -7.70 1.22 8.20
CA HIS A 194 -9.04 1.60 7.74
C HIS A 194 -9.27 3.11 7.86
N PRO A 195 -9.79 3.79 6.83
CA PRO A 195 -9.90 5.25 6.80
C PRO A 195 -10.70 5.85 7.97
N ASN A 196 -11.75 5.18 8.40
CA ASN A 196 -12.65 5.68 9.45
C ASN A 196 -12.40 5.07 10.83
N THR A 197 -12.27 3.72 10.93
CA THR A 197 -12.11 3.01 12.20
C THR A 197 -10.68 2.91 12.68
N ARG A 198 -9.69 3.15 11.80
CA ARG A 198 -8.25 3.02 12.06
C ARG A 198 -7.79 1.60 12.40
N VAL A 199 -8.62 0.61 12.14
CA VAL A 199 -8.23 -0.81 12.23
C VAL A 199 -7.09 -1.05 11.23
N PRO A 200 -5.96 -1.63 11.66
CA PRO A 200 -4.83 -1.94 10.78
C PRO A 200 -5.22 -2.91 9.66
N GLY A 201 -4.63 -2.74 8.49
CA GLY A 201 -4.87 -3.59 7.33
C GLY A 201 -4.33 -2.96 6.05
N ASP A 202 -4.42 -3.69 4.94
CA ASP A 202 -4.05 -3.19 3.62
C ASP A 202 -5.29 -2.68 2.87
N TYR A 203 -5.36 -1.36 2.69
CA TYR A 203 -6.48 -0.69 2.01
C TYR A 203 -5.94 0.01 0.75
N PRO A 204 -6.00 -0.64 -0.42
CA PRO A 204 -5.44 -0.12 -1.67
C PRO A 204 -6.19 1.12 -2.15
N ILE A 205 -5.43 2.13 -2.58
CA ILE A 205 -5.96 3.40 -3.10
C ILE A 205 -5.70 3.51 -4.60
N ALA A 206 -4.49 3.16 -5.05
CA ALA A 206 -4.14 3.19 -6.46
C ALA A 206 -3.19 2.05 -6.82
N TRP A 207 -3.34 1.55 -8.05
CA TRP A 207 -2.48 0.50 -8.59
C TRP A 207 -2.38 0.58 -10.10
N CYS A 208 -1.45 -0.17 -10.63
CA CYS A 208 -1.37 -0.43 -12.05
C CYS A 208 -1.09 -1.92 -12.30
N LYS A 209 -1.36 -2.38 -13.50
CA LYS A 209 -1.06 -3.74 -13.94
C LYS A 209 -0.98 -3.85 -15.44
N GLN A 210 -0.31 -4.86 -15.92
CA GLN A 210 -0.37 -5.28 -17.32
C GLN A 210 -1.39 -6.40 -17.49
N VAL A 211 -2.21 -6.32 -18.55
CA VAL A 211 -3.19 -7.35 -18.89
C VAL A 211 -3.06 -7.68 -20.37
N GLY A 212 -2.49 -8.85 -20.68
CA GLY A 212 -2.00 -9.12 -22.02
C GLY A 212 -0.90 -8.14 -22.41
N SER A 213 -1.06 -7.43 -23.52
CA SER A 213 -0.17 -6.33 -23.93
C SER A 213 -0.67 -4.94 -23.47
N GLY A 214 -1.89 -4.85 -22.93
CA GLY A 214 -2.50 -3.61 -22.46
C GLY A 214 -2.06 -3.22 -21.07
N LYS A 215 -2.25 -1.95 -20.71
CA LYS A 215 -1.86 -1.38 -19.42
C LYS A 215 -3.04 -0.74 -18.72
N ILE A 216 -3.21 -1.07 -17.44
CA ILE A 216 -4.29 -0.57 -16.61
C ILE A 216 -3.70 0.33 -15.52
N PHE A 217 -4.23 1.53 -15.37
CA PHE A 217 -3.99 2.39 -14.22
C PHE A 217 -5.31 2.69 -13.54
N TYR A 218 -5.35 2.53 -12.22
CA TYR A 218 -6.53 2.86 -11.41
C TYR A 218 -6.16 3.68 -10.19
N THR A 219 -7.01 4.65 -9.85
CA THR A 219 -6.99 5.38 -8.58
C THR A 219 -8.41 5.51 -8.03
N SER A 220 -8.62 5.18 -6.75
CA SER A 220 -9.93 5.33 -6.09
C SER A 220 -10.22 6.78 -5.65
N LEU A 221 -9.23 7.67 -5.72
CA LEU A 221 -9.41 9.10 -5.42
C LEU A 221 -10.18 9.80 -6.54
N GLY A 222 -10.88 10.91 -6.19
CA GLY A 222 -11.58 11.76 -7.17
C GLY A 222 -13.07 11.94 -6.91
N HIS A 223 -13.57 11.64 -5.68
CA HIS A 223 -14.95 11.95 -5.30
C HIS A 223 -15.23 13.46 -5.30
N ARG A 224 -14.26 14.25 -4.83
CA ARG A 224 -14.41 15.68 -4.54
C ARG A 224 -13.84 16.56 -5.66
N ASN A 225 -14.43 17.75 -5.86
CA ASN A 225 -13.89 18.75 -6.79
C ASN A 225 -12.49 19.22 -6.41
N ASP A 226 -12.24 19.49 -5.12
CA ASP A 226 -10.95 19.96 -4.62
C ASP A 226 -9.83 18.91 -4.76
N VAL A 227 -10.17 17.63 -4.79
CA VAL A 227 -9.23 16.55 -5.15
C VAL A 227 -8.80 16.69 -6.61
N TRP A 228 -9.75 16.86 -7.53
CA TRP A 228 -9.44 17.08 -8.96
C TRP A 228 -8.64 18.37 -9.21
N GLU A 229 -8.86 19.42 -8.39
CA GLU A 229 -8.15 20.69 -8.47
C GLU A 229 -6.77 20.66 -7.80
N ASN A 230 -6.44 19.61 -7.03
CA ASN A 230 -5.14 19.46 -6.37
C ASN A 230 -4.04 19.14 -7.38
N GLU A 231 -2.99 19.98 -7.45
CA GLU A 231 -1.89 19.84 -8.40
C GLU A 231 -1.14 18.50 -8.28
N LYS A 232 -0.94 17.99 -7.05
CA LYS A 232 -0.30 16.69 -6.84
C LYS A 232 -1.18 15.54 -7.35
N TYR A 233 -2.50 15.63 -7.17
CA TYR A 233 -3.42 14.66 -7.73
C TYR A 233 -3.44 14.73 -9.27
N GLN A 234 -3.43 15.93 -9.85
CA GLN A 234 -3.31 16.11 -11.31
C GLN A 234 -2.01 15.49 -11.85
N ALA A 235 -0.89 15.67 -11.14
CA ALA A 235 0.38 15.04 -11.51
C ALA A 235 0.32 13.50 -11.40
N HIS A 236 -0.39 12.96 -10.40
CA HIS A 236 -0.69 11.54 -10.25
C HIS A 236 -1.47 10.98 -11.44
N VAL A 237 -2.56 11.64 -11.79
CA VAL A 237 -3.40 11.28 -12.94
C VAL A 237 -2.62 11.33 -14.24
N LEU A 238 -1.89 12.43 -14.50
CA LEU A 238 -1.08 12.58 -15.69
C LEU A 238 0.02 11.52 -15.79
N GLY A 239 0.69 11.23 -14.68
CA GLY A 239 1.72 10.20 -14.60
C GLY A 239 1.17 8.80 -14.92
N GLY A 240 -0.01 8.47 -14.37
CA GLY A 240 -0.72 7.22 -14.64
C GLY A 240 -1.15 7.09 -16.11
N ILE A 241 -1.73 8.15 -16.67
CA ILE A 241 -2.12 8.18 -18.11
C ILE A 241 -0.88 7.99 -18.99
N ARG A 242 0.21 8.73 -18.74
CA ARG A 242 1.44 8.61 -19.55
C ARG A 242 2.06 7.22 -19.44
N TRP A 243 2.01 6.61 -18.27
CA TRP A 243 2.49 5.24 -18.08
C TRP A 243 1.63 4.24 -18.85
N ALA A 244 0.31 4.34 -18.74
CA ALA A 244 -0.63 3.44 -19.44
C ALA A 244 -0.50 3.55 -20.96
N LEU A 245 -0.26 4.75 -21.50
CA LEU A 245 0.00 5.01 -22.92
C LEU A 245 1.42 4.60 -23.38
N GLY A 246 2.28 4.10 -22.51
CA GLY A 246 3.67 3.77 -22.86
C GLY A 246 4.60 4.97 -23.04
N LEU A 247 4.17 6.18 -22.67
CA LEU A 247 4.92 7.44 -22.79
C LEU A 247 5.84 7.70 -21.58
N ALA A 248 5.73 6.89 -20.54
CA ALA A 248 6.60 6.92 -19.37
C ALA A 248 6.92 5.49 -18.91
N LYS A 249 8.15 5.28 -18.43
CA LYS A 249 8.57 3.98 -17.86
C LYS A 249 8.12 3.89 -16.41
N GLY A 250 7.72 2.71 -15.96
CA GLY A 250 7.34 2.35 -14.59
C GLY A 250 7.08 0.85 -14.55
N ASP A 251 7.20 0.27 -13.35
CA ASP A 251 6.96 -1.15 -13.14
C ASP A 251 5.45 -1.46 -13.16
N SER A 252 5.10 -2.71 -13.44
CA SER A 252 3.74 -3.23 -13.41
C SER A 252 3.66 -4.60 -12.71
N GLU A 253 4.81 -5.14 -12.31
CA GLU A 253 4.85 -6.41 -11.61
C GLU A 253 4.45 -6.23 -10.14
N PRO A 254 3.71 -7.18 -9.54
CA PRO A 254 3.38 -7.12 -8.13
C PRO A 254 4.63 -7.02 -7.25
N GLN A 255 4.60 -6.14 -6.25
CA GLN A 255 5.73 -5.99 -5.34
C GLN A 255 5.93 -7.23 -4.48
N ASP A 256 7.19 -7.59 -4.26
CA ASP A 256 7.57 -8.59 -3.27
C ASP A 256 7.48 -7.97 -1.85
N THR A 257 6.46 -8.34 -1.11
CA THR A 257 6.23 -7.89 0.26
C THR A 257 7.01 -8.68 1.31
N ARG A 258 7.85 -9.64 0.89
CA ARG A 258 8.67 -10.43 1.82
C ARG A 258 9.57 -9.55 2.66
N TYR A 259 9.47 -9.72 3.98
CA TYR A 259 10.34 -9.03 4.92
C TYR A 259 11.73 -9.66 4.93
N ARG A 260 12.75 -8.83 4.79
CA ARG A 260 14.16 -9.21 4.91
C ARG A 260 14.82 -8.33 5.95
N VAL A 261 15.59 -8.93 6.84
CA VAL A 261 16.43 -8.18 7.79
C VAL A 261 17.54 -7.43 7.04
N SER A 262 17.99 -6.29 7.58
CA SER A 262 19.10 -5.55 7.00
C SER A 262 20.40 -6.37 7.02
N GLN A 263 21.40 -5.96 6.24
CA GLN A 263 22.70 -6.65 6.21
C GLN A 263 23.40 -6.55 7.58
N GLU A 264 23.23 -5.44 8.28
CA GLU A 264 23.74 -5.21 9.63
C GLU A 264 23.07 -6.15 10.63
N GLU A 265 21.74 -6.21 10.65
CA GLU A 265 20.98 -7.12 11.52
C GLU A 265 21.29 -8.59 11.22
N LYS A 266 21.52 -8.94 9.94
CA LYS A 266 21.95 -10.29 9.57
C LYS A 266 23.33 -10.64 10.15
N LYS A 267 24.28 -9.70 10.13
CA LYS A 267 25.61 -9.88 10.76
C LYS A 267 25.49 -9.99 12.28
N GLU A 268 24.55 -9.30 12.91
CA GLU A 268 24.24 -9.43 14.33
C GLU A 268 23.58 -10.77 14.70
N GLY A 269 23.13 -11.57 13.73
CA GLY A 269 22.48 -12.87 13.91
C GLY A 269 20.96 -12.81 13.94
N PHE A 270 20.33 -11.71 13.55
CA PHE A 270 18.87 -11.64 13.37
C PHE A 270 18.42 -12.40 12.13
N LYS A 271 17.25 -13.02 12.24
CA LYS A 271 16.50 -13.62 11.14
C LYS A 271 15.04 -13.21 11.20
N PRO A 272 14.31 -13.15 10.05
CA PRO A 272 12.89 -12.91 10.07
C PRO A 272 12.18 -13.99 10.89
N LEU A 273 11.21 -13.57 11.71
CA LEU A 273 10.29 -14.47 12.43
C LEU A 273 8.91 -14.49 11.73
N PHE A 274 8.57 -13.42 11.02
CA PHE A 274 7.45 -13.32 10.10
C PHE A 274 7.99 -12.96 8.70
N ASN A 275 7.56 -13.71 7.68
CA ASN A 275 8.08 -13.55 6.32
C ASN A 275 7.45 -12.41 5.51
N GLY A 276 6.34 -11.82 5.98
CA GLY A 276 5.64 -10.72 5.33
C GLY A 276 4.61 -11.11 4.27
N VAL A 277 4.53 -12.39 3.88
CA VAL A 277 3.67 -12.86 2.77
C VAL A 277 2.57 -13.83 3.18
N ASP A 278 2.83 -14.67 4.19
CA ASP A 278 1.89 -15.67 4.68
C ASP A 278 2.14 -16.02 6.15
N LEU A 279 1.39 -16.99 6.68
CA LEU A 279 1.51 -17.44 8.06
C LEU A 279 2.49 -18.61 8.24
N ASP A 280 3.36 -18.89 7.26
CA ASP A 280 4.36 -19.94 7.42
C ASP A 280 5.25 -19.66 8.62
N GLY A 281 5.51 -20.70 9.43
CA GLY A 281 6.20 -20.59 10.70
C GLY A 281 5.30 -20.24 11.89
N TRP A 282 3.99 -19.98 11.67
CA TRP A 282 3.01 -19.65 12.70
C TRP A 282 1.80 -20.60 12.67
N LYS A 283 1.14 -20.75 13.80
CA LYS A 283 -0.12 -21.50 13.93
C LYS A 283 -1.00 -20.92 15.01
N LEU A 284 -2.31 -21.15 14.92
CA LEU A 284 -3.22 -20.80 16.01
C LEU A 284 -2.86 -21.59 17.27
N ARG A 285 -2.93 -20.94 18.43
CA ARG A 285 -2.80 -21.58 19.75
C ARG A 285 -3.87 -22.66 19.93
N ASN A 286 -5.09 -22.37 19.53
CA ASN A 286 -6.21 -23.31 19.44
C ASN A 286 -6.55 -23.54 17.97
N SER A 287 -6.35 -24.75 17.46
CA SER A 287 -6.60 -25.12 16.05
C SER A 287 -8.03 -24.85 15.59
N ASP A 288 -9.00 -24.97 16.53
CA ASP A 288 -10.44 -24.81 16.27
C ASP A 288 -10.91 -23.37 16.50
N GLY A 289 -10.00 -22.49 16.91
CA GLY A 289 -10.28 -21.08 17.14
C GLY A 289 -10.55 -20.28 15.88
N LEU A 290 -11.08 -19.07 16.05
CA LEU A 290 -11.36 -18.16 14.94
C LEU A 290 -10.07 -17.82 14.19
N LYS A 291 -10.08 -18.03 12.87
CA LYS A 291 -8.97 -17.66 11.97
C LYS A 291 -9.03 -16.14 11.67
N SER A 292 -8.58 -15.33 12.63
CA SER A 292 -8.58 -13.88 12.54
C SER A 292 -7.26 -13.29 12.04
N TRP A 293 -6.20 -14.10 11.94
CA TRP A 293 -4.88 -13.67 11.49
C TRP A 293 -4.70 -13.86 9.99
N SER A 294 -4.07 -12.87 9.37
CA SER A 294 -3.70 -12.90 7.94
C SER A 294 -2.42 -12.09 7.69
N ALA A 295 -1.73 -12.44 6.60
CA ALA A 295 -0.64 -11.63 6.08
C ALA A 295 -1.19 -10.64 5.05
N GLN A 296 -0.95 -9.35 5.25
CA GLN A 296 -1.47 -8.26 4.39
C GLN A 296 -0.35 -7.25 4.13
N ASN A 297 0.16 -7.19 2.91
CA ASN A 297 1.17 -6.20 2.47
C ASN A 297 2.36 -6.03 3.45
N GLY A 298 2.99 -7.15 3.84
CA GLY A 298 4.12 -7.14 4.77
C GLY A 298 3.75 -7.06 6.26
N MET A 299 2.46 -6.99 6.59
CA MET A 299 1.93 -6.95 7.95
C MET A 299 1.30 -8.30 8.32
N LEU A 300 1.47 -8.70 9.58
CA LEU A 300 0.72 -9.78 10.24
C LEU A 300 -0.45 -9.12 10.98
N VAL A 301 -1.65 -9.26 10.45
CA VAL A 301 -2.86 -8.55 10.89
C VAL A 301 -3.80 -9.51 11.61
N ASN A 302 -4.28 -9.12 12.79
CA ASN A 302 -5.40 -9.71 13.48
C ASN A 302 -6.64 -8.83 13.31
N GLU A 303 -7.64 -9.35 12.63
CA GLU A 303 -8.90 -8.65 12.40
C GLU A 303 -10.05 -9.50 12.95
N ILE A 304 -10.69 -9.01 14.02
CA ILE A 304 -11.74 -9.74 14.71
C ILE A 304 -13.09 -9.21 14.25
N PRO A 305 -13.95 -10.06 13.64
CA PRO A 305 -15.31 -9.66 13.31
C PRO A 305 -16.10 -9.23 14.55
N SER A 306 -16.97 -8.25 14.40
CA SER A 306 -17.80 -7.73 15.49
C SER A 306 -18.54 -8.84 16.24
N GLY A 307 -18.48 -8.83 17.57
CA GLY A 307 -19.14 -9.82 18.44
C GLY A 307 -18.47 -11.19 18.47
N LYS A 308 -17.26 -11.34 17.90
CA LYS A 308 -16.46 -12.56 17.98
C LYS A 308 -15.25 -12.37 18.89
N HIS A 309 -14.68 -13.47 19.36
CA HIS A 309 -13.38 -13.53 20.01
C HIS A 309 -12.37 -14.10 19.03
N GLY A 310 -11.23 -13.47 18.92
CA GLY A 310 -10.12 -13.95 18.10
C GLY A 310 -9.37 -15.11 18.78
N THR A 311 -8.25 -15.48 18.23
CA THR A 311 -7.41 -16.59 18.73
C THR A 311 -5.96 -16.17 18.72
N ASP A 312 -5.20 -16.52 19.76
CA ASP A 312 -3.75 -16.29 19.80
C ASP A 312 -3.04 -17.09 18.70
N ILE A 313 -1.92 -16.53 18.24
CA ILE A 313 -1.04 -17.18 17.27
C ILE A 313 0.34 -17.43 17.90
N VAL A 314 0.94 -18.59 17.61
CA VAL A 314 2.23 -18.99 18.16
C VAL A 314 3.20 -19.41 17.06
N THR A 315 4.50 -19.16 17.28
CA THR A 315 5.53 -19.68 16.35
C THR A 315 5.65 -21.21 16.46
N ASN A 316 5.94 -21.88 15.34
CA ASN A 316 6.26 -23.31 15.34
C ASN A 316 7.60 -23.57 16.04
N SER A 317 8.56 -22.66 15.92
CA SER A 317 9.85 -22.71 16.58
C SER A 317 9.76 -22.26 18.04
N LYS A 318 10.58 -22.88 18.90
CA LYS A 318 10.73 -22.53 20.32
C LYS A 318 12.10 -21.91 20.57
N PHE A 319 12.18 -20.97 21.49
CA PHE A 319 13.39 -20.22 21.84
C PHE A 319 13.53 -20.16 23.36
N ARG A 320 14.77 -20.22 23.88
CA ARG A 320 15.06 -20.03 25.32
C ARG A 320 15.49 -18.59 25.58
N ASP A 321 16.69 -18.25 25.15
CA ASP A 321 17.28 -16.92 25.31
C ASP A 321 17.35 -16.24 23.95
N PHE A 322 16.84 -15.03 23.84
CA PHE A 322 16.78 -14.33 22.56
C PHE A 322 16.59 -12.82 22.71
N VAL A 323 16.91 -12.10 21.63
CA VAL A 323 16.46 -10.74 21.38
C VAL A 323 15.42 -10.79 20.26
N VAL A 324 14.30 -10.12 20.45
CA VAL A 324 13.27 -9.95 19.40
C VAL A 324 13.02 -8.48 19.17
N ARG A 325 12.88 -8.09 17.88
CA ARG A 325 12.50 -6.74 17.47
C ARG A 325 11.23 -6.83 16.65
N TYR A 326 10.30 -5.92 16.86
CA TYR A 326 9.06 -5.85 16.11
C TYR A 326 8.48 -4.43 16.08
N GLU A 327 7.61 -4.19 15.13
CA GLU A 327 6.76 -3.01 15.11
C GLU A 327 5.31 -3.45 15.25
N TYR A 328 4.48 -2.67 15.96
CA TYR A 328 3.06 -2.94 16.10
C TYR A 328 2.22 -1.67 16.01
N MET A 329 0.96 -1.82 15.61
CA MET A 329 -0.03 -0.75 15.54
C MET A 329 -1.38 -1.28 16.00
N ILE A 330 -2.03 -0.53 16.91
CA ILE A 330 -3.37 -0.84 17.42
C ILE A 330 -4.33 0.32 17.15
N PRO A 331 -5.61 0.06 16.91
CA PRO A 331 -6.64 1.10 16.90
C PRO A 331 -7.00 1.54 18.33
N ALA A 332 -7.80 2.61 18.42
CA ALA A 332 -8.29 3.11 19.70
C ALA A 332 -9.09 2.04 20.46
N GLY A 333 -8.83 1.91 21.77
CA GLY A 333 -9.49 0.97 22.66
C GLY A 333 -9.09 -0.49 22.48
N SER A 334 -8.11 -0.80 21.63
CA SER A 334 -7.65 -2.17 21.42
C SER A 334 -6.69 -2.66 22.52
N ASN A 335 -6.64 -3.99 22.66
CA ASN A 335 -5.78 -4.72 23.57
C ASN A 335 -5.22 -5.96 22.86
N SER A 336 -3.95 -6.26 23.13
CA SER A 336 -3.20 -7.41 22.63
C SER A 336 -1.98 -7.64 23.54
N GLY A 337 -1.10 -8.60 23.22
CA GLY A 337 0.12 -8.88 23.96
C GLY A 337 1.17 -9.56 23.11
N PHE A 338 2.43 -9.32 23.43
CA PHE A 338 3.57 -10.02 22.86
C PHE A 338 4.24 -10.88 23.95
N TYR A 339 4.13 -12.20 23.82
CA TYR A 339 4.60 -13.14 24.84
C TYR A 339 5.98 -13.69 24.50
N LEU A 340 6.94 -13.45 25.39
CA LEU A 340 8.25 -14.10 25.36
C LEU A 340 8.10 -15.55 25.87
N ARG A 341 8.58 -16.53 25.12
CA ARG A 341 8.43 -17.98 25.37
C ARG A 341 6.98 -18.45 25.54
N GLY A 342 5.99 -17.64 25.12
CA GLY A 342 4.56 -17.90 25.36
C GLY A 342 4.14 -17.79 26.82
N ARG A 343 4.94 -17.18 27.70
CA ARG A 343 4.73 -17.15 29.16
C ARG A 343 4.81 -15.78 29.77
N HIS A 344 5.63 -14.89 29.22
CA HIS A 344 5.84 -13.54 29.78
C HIS A 344 5.32 -12.50 28.79
N GLU A 345 4.21 -11.91 29.13
CA GLU A 345 3.53 -10.91 28.29
C GLU A 345 4.15 -9.53 28.47
N ILE A 346 4.54 -8.95 27.34
CA ILE A 346 4.71 -7.51 27.18
C ILE A 346 3.36 -6.98 26.71
N GLN A 347 2.66 -6.25 27.58
CA GLN A 347 1.31 -5.76 27.33
C GLN A 347 1.29 -4.76 26.17
N ILE A 348 0.30 -4.88 25.29
CA ILE A 348 0.03 -3.97 24.19
C ILE A 348 -1.42 -3.48 24.32
N VAL A 349 -1.61 -2.23 24.72
CA VAL A 349 -2.94 -1.66 24.95
C VAL A 349 -2.97 -0.18 24.56
N ASP A 350 -4.13 0.30 24.11
CA ASP A 350 -4.34 1.75 23.93
C ASP A 350 -4.57 2.41 25.29
N ASP A 351 -3.50 2.88 25.89
CA ASP A 351 -3.49 3.67 27.13
C ASP A 351 -3.12 5.14 26.91
N TYR A 352 -2.98 5.58 25.65
CA TYR A 352 -2.45 6.89 25.29
C TYR A 352 -3.14 8.06 26.00
N LYS A 353 -4.45 7.99 26.17
CA LYS A 353 -5.22 9.04 26.85
C LYS A 353 -5.06 9.04 28.37
N ASN A 354 -4.75 7.90 28.95
CA ASN A 354 -4.72 7.72 30.42
C ASN A 354 -3.37 8.07 31.02
N GLY A 355 -2.27 7.87 30.30
CA GLY A 355 -0.89 8.22 30.70
C GLY A 355 -0.41 7.59 32.00
N LYS A 356 -1.09 6.54 32.52
CA LYS A 356 -0.79 5.95 33.82
C LYS A 356 0.17 4.77 33.68
N LEU A 357 1.24 4.81 34.47
CA LEU A 357 2.18 3.69 34.58
C LEU A 357 1.60 2.61 35.51
N ASN A 358 1.29 1.45 34.94
CA ASN A 358 0.87 0.24 35.68
C ASN A 358 1.28 -1.01 34.89
N SER A 359 1.25 -2.16 35.52
CA SER A 359 1.67 -3.43 34.89
C SER A 359 0.73 -3.95 33.84
N GLY A 360 -0.48 -3.43 33.71
CA GLY A 360 -1.43 -3.69 32.63
C GLY A 360 -1.44 -2.59 31.55
N GLY A 361 -0.56 -1.57 31.65
CA GLY A 361 -0.39 -0.53 30.63
C GLY A 361 0.56 -0.98 29.51
N ASN A 362 0.56 -0.23 28.43
CA ASN A 362 1.37 -0.54 27.24
C ASN A 362 2.87 -0.61 27.58
N GLY A 363 3.50 -1.73 27.24
CA GLY A 363 4.90 -2.04 27.58
C GLY A 363 5.10 -2.60 28.99
N GLY A 364 4.05 -2.72 29.81
CA GLY A 364 4.14 -3.39 31.10
C GLY A 364 4.45 -4.88 30.96
N ILE A 365 5.19 -5.46 31.90
CA ILE A 365 5.21 -6.92 32.05
C ILE A 365 3.98 -7.27 32.88
N TYR A 366 3.00 -7.87 32.22
CA TYR A 366 1.64 -8.00 32.73
C TYR A 366 1.59 -8.65 34.11
N SER A 367 0.92 -7.98 35.04
CA SER A 367 0.83 -8.36 36.47
C SER A 367 2.17 -8.47 37.25
N PHE A 368 3.30 -8.07 36.63
CA PHE A 368 4.61 -8.04 37.27
C PHE A 368 5.10 -6.62 37.54
N SER A 369 5.26 -5.83 36.46
CA SER A 369 5.94 -4.53 36.59
C SER A 369 5.36 -3.52 35.60
N ALA A 370 5.14 -2.31 36.08
CA ALA A 370 4.86 -1.16 35.26
C ALA A 370 6.11 -0.76 34.45
N PRO A 371 5.97 -0.22 33.23
CA PRO A 371 7.09 0.39 32.53
C PRO A 371 7.63 1.59 33.32
N SER A 372 8.93 1.83 33.28
CA SER A 372 9.56 2.94 34.01
C SER A 372 9.24 4.31 33.44
N LYS A 373 8.75 4.39 32.19
CA LYS A 373 8.38 5.61 31.48
C LYS A 373 7.18 5.38 30.59
N PHE A 374 6.31 6.39 30.49
CA PHE A 374 5.22 6.40 29.52
C PHE A 374 5.74 6.89 28.17
N VAL A 375 5.73 6.02 27.17
CA VAL A 375 6.25 6.30 25.82
C VAL A 375 5.32 5.84 24.72
N SER A 376 4.07 5.51 25.04
CA SER A 376 3.04 5.08 24.07
C SER A 376 2.80 6.16 23.02
N ARG A 377 2.65 5.74 21.76
CA ARG A 377 2.18 6.59 20.67
C ARG A 377 0.66 6.54 20.56
N LYS A 378 0.10 7.52 19.86
CA LYS A 378 -1.35 7.56 19.59
C LYS A 378 -1.81 6.29 18.86
N PRO A 379 -3.03 5.79 19.14
CA PRO A 379 -3.59 4.68 18.38
C PRO A 379 -3.58 4.98 16.87
N GLY A 380 -3.33 3.96 16.07
CA GLY A 380 -3.13 4.07 14.63
C GLY A 380 -1.75 4.60 14.21
N GLN A 381 -0.79 4.66 15.15
CA GLN A 381 0.63 4.91 14.86
C GLN A 381 1.48 3.68 15.14
N TRP A 382 2.44 3.40 14.28
CA TRP A 382 3.41 2.33 14.48
C TRP A 382 4.30 2.62 15.70
N GLN A 383 4.46 1.62 16.57
CA GLN A 383 5.36 1.61 17.69
C GLN A 383 6.46 0.58 17.47
N THR A 384 7.68 0.86 17.92
CA THR A 384 8.84 -0.02 17.80
C THR A 384 9.17 -0.63 19.14
N ALA A 385 9.37 -1.95 19.18
CA ALA A 385 9.76 -2.66 20.39
C ALA A 385 10.96 -3.55 20.14
N GLU A 386 11.84 -3.62 21.14
CA GLU A 386 12.89 -4.63 21.27
C GLU A 386 12.79 -5.25 22.66
N ALA A 387 12.79 -6.57 22.73
CA ALA A 387 12.81 -7.28 24.01
C ALA A 387 13.92 -8.32 24.02
N THR A 388 14.63 -8.38 25.14
CA THR A 388 15.62 -9.41 25.43
C THR A 388 15.13 -10.25 26.62
N ILE A 389 15.16 -11.56 26.47
CA ILE A 389 15.02 -12.50 27.58
C ILE A 389 16.27 -13.38 27.65
N ARG A 390 16.92 -13.41 28.82
CA ARG A 390 18.08 -14.26 29.13
C ARG A 390 17.93 -14.84 30.53
N GLY A 391 17.84 -16.17 30.63
CA GLY A 391 17.42 -16.82 31.85
C GLY A 391 16.06 -16.33 32.32
N ASP A 392 15.97 -15.75 33.48
CA ASP A 392 14.77 -15.14 34.09
C ASP A 392 14.76 -13.59 34.00
N LEU A 393 15.70 -13.00 33.26
CA LEU A 393 15.84 -11.54 33.16
C LEU A 393 15.26 -11.02 31.83
N VAL A 394 14.40 -10.01 31.93
CA VAL A 394 13.75 -9.34 30.78
C VAL A 394 14.16 -7.88 30.71
N THR A 395 14.61 -7.44 29.54
CA THR A 395 14.86 -6.03 29.20
C THR A 395 13.97 -5.65 28.04
N VAL A 396 13.28 -4.50 28.12
CA VAL A 396 12.38 -4.03 27.06
C VAL A 396 12.70 -2.58 26.70
N MET A 397 12.84 -2.35 25.39
CA MET A 397 12.88 -1.03 24.77
C MET A 397 11.56 -0.79 24.05
N LEU A 398 10.92 0.35 24.27
CA LEU A 398 9.71 0.78 23.54
C LEU A 398 9.93 2.20 22.98
N ASN A 399 9.73 2.36 21.67
CA ASN A 399 9.94 3.62 20.97
C ASN A 399 11.32 4.27 21.22
N GLY A 400 12.38 3.42 21.31
CA GLY A 400 13.75 3.85 21.55
C GLY A 400 14.10 4.11 23.03
N VAL A 401 13.17 3.92 23.95
CA VAL A 401 13.38 4.15 25.39
C VAL A 401 13.38 2.82 26.14
N LYS A 402 14.39 2.59 27.00
CA LYS A 402 14.43 1.43 27.88
C LYS A 402 13.38 1.62 29.00
N ILE A 403 12.39 0.72 29.04
CA ILE A 403 11.26 0.76 29.98
C ILE A 403 11.35 -0.33 31.07
N HIS A 404 12.07 -1.42 30.78
CA HIS A 404 12.50 -2.44 31.77
C HIS A 404 13.96 -2.76 31.52
N ASP A 405 14.73 -2.95 32.59
CA ASP A 405 16.17 -3.22 32.57
C ASP A 405 16.52 -4.39 33.49
N GLY A 406 16.68 -5.58 32.90
CA GLY A 406 17.00 -6.79 33.67
C GLY A 406 15.94 -7.16 34.71
N LEU A 407 14.66 -6.93 34.42
CA LEU A 407 13.57 -7.29 35.31
C LEU A 407 13.50 -8.81 35.48
N LYS A 408 13.57 -9.30 36.74
CA LYS A 408 13.42 -10.72 37.03
C LYS A 408 11.97 -11.15 36.86
N VAL A 409 11.73 -12.21 36.06
CA VAL A 409 10.43 -12.83 35.82
C VAL A 409 10.49 -14.32 36.21
N ASP A 410 10.06 -14.62 37.42
CA ASP A 410 10.17 -15.94 38.05
C ASP A 410 8.89 -16.79 37.98
N ARG A 411 7.84 -16.27 37.38
CA ARG A 411 6.57 -16.96 37.07
C ARG A 411 5.97 -16.48 35.78
N SER A 412 5.01 -17.21 35.21
CA SER A 412 4.26 -16.81 34.03
C SER A 412 3.29 -15.64 34.29
N THR A 413 2.99 -14.88 33.27
CA THR A 413 1.95 -13.82 33.30
C THR A 413 0.57 -14.42 32.95
N GLY A 414 -0.51 -13.64 33.10
CA GLY A 414 -1.85 -14.07 32.66
C GLY A 414 -1.86 -14.46 31.16
N GLY A 415 -2.72 -15.38 30.77
CA GLY A 415 -2.88 -15.83 29.38
C GLY A 415 -1.76 -16.74 28.85
N HIS A 416 -0.79 -17.12 29.65
CA HIS A 416 0.36 -17.96 29.30
C HIS A 416 -0.03 -19.35 28.74
N LEU A 417 0.92 -20.03 28.09
CA LEU A 417 0.74 -21.38 27.56
C LEU A 417 0.86 -22.46 28.63
N ASP A 418 1.82 -22.32 29.54
CA ASP A 418 2.14 -23.23 30.63
C ASP A 418 3.06 -22.56 31.67
N GLU A 419 3.37 -23.23 32.78
CA GLU A 419 4.16 -22.72 33.88
C GLU A 419 5.67 -23.03 33.76
N ASN A 420 6.13 -23.61 32.66
CA ASN A 420 7.52 -24.04 32.47
C ASN A 420 8.44 -22.87 32.08
N VAL A 421 8.55 -21.86 32.95
CA VAL A 421 9.19 -20.55 32.63
C VAL A 421 10.64 -20.65 32.15
N ASP A 422 11.38 -21.67 32.61
CA ASP A 422 12.80 -21.89 32.30
C ASP A 422 13.01 -22.66 30.96
N GLN A 423 11.95 -23.24 30.39
CA GLN A 423 12.05 -24.06 29.20
C GLN A 423 11.93 -23.19 27.94
N PRO A 424 12.53 -23.64 26.80
CA PRO A 424 12.28 -23.02 25.51
C PRO A 424 10.78 -23.00 25.20
N GLY A 425 10.27 -21.86 24.73
CA GLY A 425 8.88 -21.70 24.33
C GLY A 425 8.73 -20.88 23.06
N PRO A 426 7.56 -20.90 22.41
CA PRO A 426 7.30 -20.11 21.21
C PRO A 426 7.18 -18.62 21.56
N VAL A 427 7.34 -17.75 20.56
CA VAL A 427 6.74 -16.42 20.61
C VAL A 427 5.24 -16.58 20.40
N MET A 428 4.44 -15.88 21.21
CA MET A 428 2.98 -15.87 21.09
C MET A 428 2.49 -14.42 20.96
N LEU A 429 1.53 -14.22 20.10
CA LEU A 429 0.82 -12.96 19.92
C LEU A 429 -0.63 -13.15 20.34
N GLN A 430 -1.10 -12.28 21.24
CA GLN A 430 -2.48 -12.33 21.72
C GLN A 430 -3.42 -11.81 20.64
N GLY A 431 -4.43 -12.62 20.31
CA GLY A 431 -5.38 -12.33 19.24
C GLY A 431 -6.84 -12.30 19.69
N ASP A 432 -7.15 -12.59 20.93
CA ASP A 432 -8.53 -12.75 21.42
C ASP A 432 -9.17 -11.45 21.94
N HIS A 433 -8.40 -10.38 22.17
CA HIS A 433 -8.86 -9.15 22.82
C HIS A 433 -9.10 -7.96 21.89
N GLY A 434 -8.43 -7.90 20.74
CA GLY A 434 -8.60 -6.74 19.84
C GLY A 434 -7.84 -6.83 18.53
N ALA A 435 -8.15 -5.89 17.64
CA ALA A 435 -7.45 -5.76 16.37
C ALA A 435 -6.04 -5.22 16.57
N ILE A 436 -5.07 -5.77 15.85
CA ILE A 436 -3.67 -5.35 15.88
C ILE A 436 -2.98 -5.72 14.57
N ALA A 437 -1.97 -4.97 14.19
CA ALA A 437 -0.99 -5.40 13.19
C ALA A 437 0.41 -5.41 13.76
N PHE A 438 1.18 -6.41 13.35
CA PHE A 438 2.63 -6.48 13.56
C PHE A 438 3.34 -6.45 12.21
N ARG A 439 4.57 -5.94 12.19
CA ARG A 439 5.45 -6.03 11.02
C ARG A 439 6.92 -6.08 11.44
N LYS A 440 7.78 -6.47 10.51
CA LYS A 440 9.23 -6.53 10.74
C LYS A 440 9.61 -7.33 11.99
N ILE A 441 8.90 -8.42 12.26
CA ILE A 441 9.22 -9.31 13.40
C ILE A 441 10.46 -10.09 13.04
N ARG A 442 11.51 -9.94 13.85
CA ARG A 442 12.80 -10.60 13.68
C ARG A 442 13.40 -10.99 15.02
N ILE A 443 14.12 -12.08 15.04
CA ILE A 443 14.65 -12.69 16.26
C ILE A 443 16.12 -13.04 16.11
N LYS A 444 16.88 -12.87 17.20
CA LYS A 444 18.26 -13.33 17.38
C LYS A 444 18.31 -14.25 18.59
N PRO A 445 18.41 -15.59 18.41
CA PRO A 445 18.71 -16.49 19.49
C PRO A 445 20.05 -16.13 20.15
N LEU A 446 20.12 -16.17 21.47
CA LEU A 446 21.35 -15.99 22.25
C LEU A 446 21.92 -17.36 22.65
N GLN A 447 23.25 -17.42 22.70
CA GLN A 447 23.98 -18.60 23.18
C GLN A 447 24.04 -18.63 24.70
#